data_521f73886d6630317f3e6775ffd3996e
#
_entry.id   521f73886d6630317f3e6775ffd3996e
#
_cell.length_a   1.000
_cell.length_b   1.000
_cell.length_c   1.000
_cell.angle_alpha   90.00
_cell.angle_beta   90.00
_cell.angle_gamma   90.00
#
_symmetry.space_group_name_H-M   'P 1'
#
loop_
_entity.id
_entity.type
_entity.pdbx_description
1 polymer ?
#
loop_
_entity_poly.entity_id
_entity_poly.type
_entity_poly.pdbx_seq_one_letter_code
_entity_poly.pdbx_strand_id
1 'polypeptide(L)'
;LKVFGPRKNAAILEGSKAFSKDLMKKYGIPTAGYENFDDPQKALEYLHTQAKFPIVLKADGLALGKGVLICNTLEEAEAGVKEIMEDKKFGSAGNTMVIEEFMTGREVSVLSFVDGKTIRTMTSAQDHKRAMDGDKGLNTGGMGTFSPSPFYTEEVDEFCKKHIYQATVDAMAAEGRPFVGIIFFGLMLTADGPKVLEYNARFGDPEAQVVLPRMKNDIIEVMEACVNGTLDQLDLEFEDNAAVCVVLASEGYPVKYEKGIPMYGFENFKDKEGYYCFHAGTKFQDGQIVTNGGRVLGITAKGKTLKEARKNAYDATEWIQFANKYMRHDIGKAIDEA
;
A
#
# COMPACT_ATOMS: atom_id res chain seq x y z
N LEU A 1 -2.59 -1.67 29.29
CA LEU A 1 -2.84 -0.53 28.43
C LEU A 1 -3.71 -0.98 27.25
N LYS A 2 -4.71 -0.18 26.88
CA LYS A 2 -5.45 -0.34 25.65
C LYS A 2 -4.56 0.14 24.49
N VAL A 3 -4.37 -0.69 23.47
CA VAL A 3 -3.51 -0.39 22.33
C VAL A 3 -4.28 -0.66 21.04
N PHE A 4 -4.38 0.31 20.17
CA PHE A 4 -4.87 0.13 18.81
C PHE A 4 -3.73 -0.37 17.92
N GLY A 5 -3.82 -1.63 17.51
CA GLY A 5 -2.84 -2.29 16.67
C GLY A 5 -2.82 -3.80 16.91
N PRO A 6 -2.32 -4.59 15.93
CA PRO A 6 -2.28 -6.04 16.05
C PRO A 6 -1.23 -6.48 17.08
N ARG A 7 -1.54 -7.56 17.78
CA ARG A 7 -0.53 -8.27 18.58
C ARG A 7 0.50 -8.93 17.64
N LYS A 8 1.68 -9.24 18.17
CA LYS A 8 2.78 -9.85 17.40
C LYS A 8 2.35 -11.08 16.60
N ASN A 9 1.51 -11.93 17.18
CA ASN A 9 1.00 -13.14 16.52
C ASN A 9 0.02 -12.84 15.38
N ALA A 10 -0.72 -11.73 15.43
CA ALA A 10 -1.63 -11.30 14.36
C ALA A 10 -0.90 -10.46 13.30
N ALA A 11 0.13 -9.71 13.66
CA ALA A 11 0.95 -8.93 12.74
C ALA A 11 1.71 -9.82 11.72
N ILE A 12 1.74 -11.13 11.92
CA ILE A 12 2.28 -12.10 10.95
C ILE A 12 1.56 -12.02 9.59
N LEU A 13 0.34 -11.50 9.56
CA LEU A 13 -0.40 -11.28 8.30
C LEU A 13 0.38 -10.41 7.30
N GLU A 14 1.17 -9.43 7.79
CA GLU A 14 2.15 -8.67 6.98
C GLU A 14 3.55 -9.28 7.10
N GLY A 15 3.90 -9.81 8.28
CA GLY A 15 5.25 -10.26 8.61
C GLY A 15 5.70 -11.51 7.86
N SER A 16 4.78 -12.32 7.32
CA SER A 16 5.07 -13.50 6.51
C SER A 16 4.10 -13.61 5.34
N LYS A 17 4.65 -13.52 4.13
CA LYS A 17 3.89 -13.72 2.90
C LYS A 17 3.47 -15.19 2.72
N ALA A 18 4.34 -16.12 3.12
CA ALA A 18 4.04 -17.54 3.11
C ALA A 18 2.84 -17.83 4.01
N PHE A 19 2.83 -17.31 5.25
CA PHE A 19 1.68 -17.46 6.14
C PHE A 19 0.39 -16.90 5.53
N SER A 20 0.42 -15.68 5.00
CA SER A 20 -0.79 -15.06 4.43
C SER A 20 -1.30 -15.80 3.20
N LYS A 21 -0.40 -16.36 2.37
CA LYS A 21 -0.78 -17.21 1.24
C LYS A 21 -1.43 -18.51 1.70
N ASP A 22 -0.84 -19.20 2.67
CA ASP A 22 -1.38 -20.44 3.22
C ASP A 22 -2.74 -20.19 3.89
N LEU A 23 -2.89 -19.06 4.61
CA LEU A 23 -4.17 -18.62 5.18
C LEU A 23 -5.22 -18.45 4.08
N MET A 24 -4.91 -17.70 3.02
CA MET A 24 -5.85 -17.45 1.92
C MET A 24 -6.25 -18.77 1.23
N LYS A 25 -5.30 -19.66 0.95
CA LYS A 25 -5.57 -20.97 0.36
C LYS A 25 -6.46 -21.83 1.26
N LYS A 26 -6.15 -21.88 2.56
CA LYS A 26 -6.90 -22.68 3.55
C LYS A 26 -8.35 -22.24 3.69
N TYR A 27 -8.61 -20.93 3.64
CA TYR A 27 -9.94 -20.35 3.86
C TYR A 27 -10.65 -19.91 2.57
N GLY A 28 -10.09 -20.25 1.41
CA GLY A 28 -10.72 -19.98 0.11
C GLY A 28 -10.78 -18.50 -0.27
N ILE A 29 -9.86 -17.68 0.25
CA ILE A 29 -9.77 -16.24 -0.07
C ILE A 29 -9.04 -16.11 -1.42
N PRO A 30 -9.62 -15.40 -2.42
CA PRO A 30 -9.05 -15.27 -3.74
C PRO A 30 -7.66 -14.59 -3.73
N THR A 31 -6.66 -15.26 -4.29
CA THR A 31 -5.30 -14.74 -4.48
C THR A 31 -4.63 -15.45 -5.66
N ALA A 32 -3.44 -15.01 -6.08
CA ALA A 32 -2.63 -15.68 -7.10
C ALA A 32 -2.27 -17.10 -6.68
N GLY A 33 -2.17 -18.01 -7.64
CA GLY A 33 -1.54 -19.33 -7.44
C GLY A 33 -0.11 -19.15 -6.93
N TYR A 34 0.32 -20.00 -6.00
CA TYR A 34 1.63 -19.85 -5.36
C TYR A 34 2.17 -21.19 -4.85
N GLU A 35 3.48 -21.23 -4.61
CA GLU A 35 4.18 -22.26 -3.86
C GLU A 35 5.25 -21.63 -2.95
N ASN A 36 5.45 -22.23 -1.78
CA ASN A 36 6.43 -21.78 -0.79
C ASN A 36 7.67 -22.68 -0.81
N PHE A 37 8.86 -22.07 -0.74
CA PHE A 37 10.14 -22.78 -0.77
C PHE A 37 11.07 -22.30 0.36
N ASP A 38 11.63 -23.25 1.09
CA ASP A 38 12.69 -23.04 2.10
C ASP A 38 14.04 -23.60 1.62
N ASP A 39 14.06 -24.26 0.45
CA ASP A 39 15.20 -24.88 -0.20
C ASP A 39 15.37 -24.30 -1.62
N PRO A 40 16.49 -23.62 -1.94
CA PRO A 40 16.71 -23.04 -3.25
C PRO A 40 16.74 -24.08 -4.38
N GLN A 41 17.17 -25.32 -4.13
CA GLN A 41 17.20 -26.36 -5.16
C GLN A 41 15.78 -26.79 -5.56
N LYS A 42 14.87 -26.90 -4.59
CA LYS A 42 13.45 -27.19 -4.86
C LYS A 42 12.77 -26.05 -5.60
N ALA A 43 13.12 -24.80 -5.27
CA ALA A 43 12.62 -23.64 -6.00
C ALA A 43 13.08 -23.64 -7.45
N LEU A 44 14.35 -23.95 -7.72
CA LEU A 44 14.89 -24.09 -9.07
C LEU A 44 14.21 -25.23 -9.83
N GLU A 45 14.03 -26.41 -9.22
CA GLU A 45 13.32 -27.53 -9.83
C GLU A 45 11.88 -27.16 -10.24
N TYR A 46 11.17 -26.45 -9.38
CA TYR A 46 9.83 -25.94 -9.69
C TYR A 46 9.85 -24.95 -10.88
N LEU A 47 10.82 -24.03 -10.92
CA LEU A 47 10.96 -23.08 -12.03
C LEU A 47 11.20 -23.81 -13.37
N HIS A 48 12.01 -24.86 -13.39
CA HIS A 48 12.30 -25.65 -14.58
C HIS A 48 11.15 -26.52 -15.06
N THR A 49 10.30 -26.99 -14.15
CA THR A 49 9.32 -28.05 -14.47
C THR A 49 7.88 -27.56 -14.52
N GLN A 50 7.52 -26.52 -13.75
CA GLN A 50 6.12 -26.14 -13.54
C GLN A 50 5.83 -24.65 -13.76
N ALA A 51 6.84 -23.78 -13.68
CA ALA A 51 6.62 -22.34 -13.78
C ALA A 51 6.16 -21.90 -15.16
N LYS A 52 5.21 -20.95 -15.16
CA LYS A 52 4.77 -20.21 -16.36
C LYS A 52 5.18 -18.77 -16.21
N PHE A 53 5.83 -18.21 -17.22
CA PHE A 53 6.31 -16.84 -17.18
C PHE A 53 5.33 -15.85 -17.83
N PRO A 54 5.26 -14.59 -17.35
CA PRO A 54 6.04 -14.04 -16.21
C PRO A 54 5.62 -14.64 -14.87
N ILE A 55 6.54 -14.62 -13.88
CA ILE A 55 6.33 -15.13 -12.52
C ILE A 55 6.84 -14.13 -11.49
N VAL A 56 6.35 -14.22 -10.25
CA VAL A 56 6.74 -13.30 -9.17
C VAL A 56 7.44 -14.06 -8.05
N LEU A 57 8.65 -13.65 -7.70
CA LEU A 57 9.40 -14.16 -6.56
C LEU A 57 9.31 -13.15 -5.41
N LYS A 58 8.93 -13.61 -4.23
CA LYS A 58 8.81 -12.76 -3.03
C LYS A 58 9.59 -13.35 -1.86
N ALA A 59 10.51 -12.56 -1.29
CA ALA A 59 11.09 -12.89 0.01
C ALA A 59 9.99 -12.86 1.08
N ASP A 60 9.97 -13.84 2.00
CA ASP A 60 8.85 -14.02 2.93
C ASP A 60 8.71 -12.89 3.96
N GLY A 61 9.80 -12.36 4.48
CA GLY A 61 9.76 -11.34 5.54
C GLY A 61 9.54 -9.91 5.06
N LEU A 62 9.68 -8.99 6.03
CA LEU A 62 9.65 -7.54 5.79
C LEU A 62 10.92 -7.11 5.03
N ALA A 63 10.82 -6.95 3.73
CA ALA A 63 11.89 -6.52 2.84
C ALA A 63 11.71 -5.06 2.35
N LEU A 64 10.94 -4.25 3.06
CA LEU A 64 10.68 -2.83 2.79
C LEU A 64 10.22 -2.57 1.33
N GLY A 65 9.40 -3.47 0.79
CA GLY A 65 8.90 -3.40 -0.59
C GLY A 65 9.94 -3.77 -1.67
N LYS A 66 11.17 -4.14 -1.29
CA LYS A 66 12.26 -4.47 -2.22
C LYS A 66 12.41 -5.96 -2.50
N GLY A 67 11.77 -6.81 -1.70
CA GLY A 67 11.86 -8.28 -1.80
C GLY A 67 10.88 -8.90 -2.79
N VAL A 68 10.44 -8.17 -3.82
CA VAL A 68 9.52 -8.65 -4.87
C VAL A 68 10.21 -8.48 -6.23
N LEU A 69 10.38 -9.59 -6.94
CA LEU A 69 10.99 -9.64 -8.26
C LEU A 69 9.98 -10.20 -9.26
N ILE A 70 9.70 -9.45 -10.32
CA ILE A 70 8.91 -9.92 -11.47
C ILE A 70 9.91 -10.44 -12.49
N CYS A 71 9.82 -11.72 -12.81
CA CYS A 71 10.73 -12.41 -13.72
C CYS A 71 9.97 -12.81 -15.00
N ASN A 72 10.45 -12.33 -16.14
CA ASN A 72 9.84 -12.60 -17.45
C ASN A 72 10.40 -13.86 -18.09
N THR A 73 11.60 -14.29 -17.66
CA THR A 73 12.30 -15.46 -18.19
C THR A 73 12.78 -16.37 -17.07
N LEU A 74 13.13 -17.60 -17.42
CA LEU A 74 13.69 -18.57 -16.49
C LEU A 74 15.02 -18.06 -15.90
N GLU A 75 15.89 -17.47 -16.73
CA GLU A 75 17.19 -16.95 -16.31
C GLU A 75 17.04 -15.84 -15.27
N GLU A 76 16.06 -14.93 -15.46
CA GLU A 76 15.74 -13.88 -14.46
C GLU A 76 15.28 -14.51 -13.15
N ALA A 77 14.45 -15.55 -13.21
CA ALA A 77 13.94 -16.24 -12.02
C ALA A 77 15.04 -17.02 -11.28
N GLU A 78 15.94 -17.71 -11.99
CA GLU A 78 17.11 -18.37 -11.39
C GLU A 78 18.01 -17.35 -10.66
N ALA A 79 18.29 -16.21 -11.30
CA ALA A 79 19.05 -15.13 -10.68
C ALA A 79 18.32 -14.58 -9.43
N GLY A 80 16.99 -14.49 -9.48
CA GLY A 80 16.15 -14.08 -8.36
C GLY A 80 16.19 -15.07 -7.17
N VAL A 81 16.16 -16.38 -7.44
CA VAL A 81 16.34 -17.42 -6.40
C VAL A 81 17.67 -17.24 -5.71
N LYS A 82 18.74 -17.10 -6.50
CA LYS A 82 20.10 -16.86 -5.96
C LYS A 82 20.14 -15.60 -5.09
N GLU A 83 19.64 -14.48 -5.59
CA GLU A 83 19.64 -13.20 -4.87
C GLU A 83 18.89 -13.26 -3.54
N ILE A 84 17.70 -13.91 -3.54
CA ILE A 84 16.83 -13.98 -2.36
C ILE A 84 17.33 -15.04 -1.37
N MET A 85 17.54 -16.28 -1.82
CA MET A 85 17.71 -17.43 -0.95
C MET A 85 19.19 -17.77 -0.67
N GLU A 86 20.11 -17.60 -1.63
CA GLU A 86 21.52 -17.93 -1.47
C GLU A 86 22.34 -16.74 -0.99
N ASP A 87 22.30 -15.61 -1.70
CA ASP A 87 23.06 -14.40 -1.36
C ASP A 87 22.46 -13.66 -0.16
N LYS A 88 21.23 -14.05 0.27
CA LYS A 88 20.51 -13.48 1.42
C LYS A 88 20.44 -11.94 1.37
N LYS A 89 20.25 -11.36 0.20
CA LYS A 89 20.17 -9.89 0.01
C LYS A 89 19.15 -9.21 0.94
N PHE A 90 18.11 -9.94 1.34
CA PHE A 90 17.08 -9.47 2.28
C PHE A 90 17.23 -10.08 3.69
N GLY A 91 18.42 -10.56 4.05
CA GLY A 91 18.69 -11.17 5.34
C GLY A 91 17.84 -12.40 5.61
N SER A 92 17.30 -12.53 6.82
CA SER A 92 16.45 -13.66 7.22
C SER A 92 15.12 -13.75 6.44
N ALA A 93 14.65 -12.65 5.84
CA ALA A 93 13.48 -12.66 4.98
C ALA A 93 13.64 -13.56 3.74
N GLY A 94 14.89 -13.80 3.30
CA GLY A 94 15.21 -14.72 2.21
C GLY A 94 15.35 -16.19 2.63
N ASN A 95 15.05 -16.56 3.88
CA ASN A 95 15.06 -17.96 4.29
C ASN A 95 13.91 -18.77 3.68
N THR A 96 12.78 -18.11 3.44
CA THR A 96 11.64 -18.66 2.73
C THR A 96 11.32 -17.73 1.56
N MET A 97 10.96 -18.30 0.44
CA MET A 97 10.55 -17.58 -0.76
C MET A 97 9.17 -18.07 -1.19
N VAL A 98 8.32 -17.13 -1.59
CA VAL A 98 7.04 -17.40 -2.23
C VAL A 98 7.21 -17.19 -3.73
N ILE A 99 6.87 -18.18 -4.52
CA ILE A 99 6.78 -18.08 -5.98
C ILE A 99 5.29 -17.97 -6.33
N GLU A 100 4.93 -16.88 -7.00
CA GLU A 100 3.54 -16.60 -7.34
C GLU A 100 3.34 -16.46 -8.85
N GLU A 101 2.16 -16.86 -9.29
CA GLU A 101 1.62 -16.52 -10.60
C GLU A 101 1.55 -14.99 -10.77
N PHE A 102 2.00 -14.50 -11.93
CA PHE A 102 1.89 -13.07 -12.24
C PHE A 102 0.44 -12.72 -12.57
N MET A 103 -0.17 -11.87 -11.76
CA MET A 103 -1.51 -11.37 -12.01
C MET A 103 -1.47 -10.12 -12.89
N THR A 104 -2.40 -10.04 -13.82
CA THR A 104 -2.64 -8.85 -14.64
C THR A 104 -3.97 -8.21 -14.26
N GLY A 105 -4.00 -6.90 -14.21
CA GLY A 105 -5.18 -6.16 -13.82
C GLY A 105 -4.84 -4.76 -13.33
N ARG A 106 -5.75 -4.18 -12.58
CA ARG A 106 -5.58 -2.86 -11.97
C ARG A 106 -5.45 -3.00 -10.46
N GLU A 107 -4.39 -2.44 -9.91
CA GLU A 107 -4.19 -2.42 -8.46
C GLU A 107 -5.10 -1.39 -7.80
N VAL A 108 -5.72 -1.78 -6.69
CA VAL A 108 -6.53 -0.92 -5.83
C VAL A 108 -6.22 -1.25 -4.37
N SER A 109 -6.19 -0.23 -3.53
CA SER A 109 -5.98 -0.35 -2.09
C SER A 109 -7.26 -0.08 -1.32
N VAL A 110 -7.58 -0.93 -0.34
CA VAL A 110 -8.67 -0.72 0.62
C VAL A 110 -8.13 -0.89 2.03
N LEU A 111 -8.20 0.18 2.82
CA LEU A 111 -7.85 0.15 4.23
C LEU A 111 -9.10 -0.19 5.05
N SER A 112 -8.91 -0.89 6.17
CA SER A 112 -10.04 -1.33 6.97
C SER A 112 -9.72 -1.28 8.46
N PHE A 113 -10.67 -0.82 9.28
CA PHE A 113 -10.64 -0.99 10.73
C PHE A 113 -11.13 -2.37 11.11
N VAL A 114 -10.48 -3.00 12.09
CA VAL A 114 -10.81 -4.36 12.56
C VAL A 114 -10.72 -4.42 14.08
N ASP A 115 -11.69 -5.07 14.72
CA ASP A 115 -11.78 -5.25 16.18
C ASP A 115 -11.58 -6.70 16.66
N GLY A 116 -11.12 -7.58 15.77
CA GLY A 116 -10.93 -9.01 16.03
C GLY A 116 -12.05 -9.90 15.50
N LYS A 117 -13.23 -9.35 15.23
CA LYS A 117 -14.42 -10.06 14.72
C LYS A 117 -15.15 -9.29 13.62
N THR A 118 -15.17 -7.97 13.72
CA THR A 118 -15.86 -7.06 12.80
C THR A 118 -14.84 -6.30 11.97
N ILE A 119 -15.13 -6.09 10.69
CA ILE A 119 -14.38 -5.24 9.80
C ILE A 119 -15.25 -4.10 9.27
N ARG A 120 -14.67 -2.90 9.18
CA ARG A 120 -15.24 -1.73 8.52
C ARG A 120 -14.24 -1.20 7.51
N THR A 121 -14.60 -1.31 6.22
CA THR A 121 -13.75 -0.86 5.10
C THR A 121 -13.87 0.64 4.90
N MET A 122 -12.76 1.27 4.58
CA MET A 122 -12.70 2.67 4.16
C MET A 122 -12.93 2.78 2.65
N THR A 123 -13.07 4.00 2.15
CA THR A 123 -13.12 4.27 0.71
C THR A 123 -11.85 3.77 0.02
N SER A 124 -11.99 3.29 -1.22
CA SER A 124 -10.86 2.79 -2.01
C SER A 124 -9.85 3.87 -2.36
N ALA A 125 -8.61 3.48 -2.60
CA ALA A 125 -7.55 4.35 -3.10
C ALA A 125 -6.74 3.63 -4.18
N GLN A 126 -6.01 4.40 -4.98
CA GLN A 126 -5.09 3.84 -5.99
C GLN A 126 -3.77 4.58 -5.93
N ASP A 127 -2.69 3.83 -5.66
CA ASP A 127 -1.32 4.31 -5.54
C ASP A 127 -0.56 4.21 -6.88
N HIS A 128 0.55 4.95 -6.98
CA HIS A 128 1.48 4.94 -8.10
C HIS A 128 2.87 4.58 -7.59
N LYS A 129 3.25 3.31 -7.73
CA LYS A 129 4.45 2.75 -7.08
C LYS A 129 5.76 3.06 -7.81
N ARG A 130 5.72 3.33 -9.11
CA ARG A 130 6.93 3.59 -9.91
C ARG A 130 7.42 5.01 -9.72
N ALA A 131 8.76 5.16 -9.72
CA ALA A 131 9.41 6.45 -9.43
C ALA A 131 9.18 7.52 -10.50
N MET A 132 9.01 7.13 -11.77
CA MET A 132 8.98 8.04 -12.92
C MET A 132 7.63 8.03 -13.63
N ASP A 133 7.35 9.10 -14.38
CA ASP A 133 6.20 9.22 -15.25
C ASP A 133 6.07 8.02 -16.21
N GLY A 134 4.83 7.66 -16.54
CA GLY A 134 4.53 6.52 -17.41
C GLY A 134 4.79 5.17 -16.74
N ASP A 135 4.74 5.09 -15.42
CA ASP A 135 5.01 3.90 -14.62
C ASP A 135 6.37 3.26 -14.92
N LYS A 136 7.39 4.12 -15.05
CA LYS A 136 8.77 3.73 -15.31
C LYS A 136 9.65 3.85 -14.07
N GLY A 137 10.85 3.30 -14.17
CA GLY A 137 11.84 3.35 -13.09
C GLY A 137 11.61 2.29 -12.02
N LEU A 138 12.25 2.48 -10.87
CA LEU A 138 12.20 1.54 -9.74
C LEU A 138 10.89 1.65 -8.95
N ASN A 139 10.52 0.58 -8.28
CA ASN A 139 9.46 0.61 -7.28
C ASN A 139 9.86 1.49 -6.11
N THR A 140 8.88 2.18 -5.55
CA THR A 140 9.00 3.09 -4.41
C THR A 140 7.97 2.74 -3.33
N GLY A 141 7.91 3.53 -2.28
CA GLY A 141 6.83 3.47 -1.29
C GLY A 141 5.51 4.08 -1.77
N GLY A 142 5.45 4.62 -3.00
CA GLY A 142 4.33 5.36 -3.58
C GLY A 142 4.69 6.80 -3.90
N MET A 143 4.39 7.23 -5.11
CA MET A 143 4.68 8.59 -5.61
C MET A 143 3.44 9.48 -5.65
N GLY A 144 2.31 8.94 -5.27
CA GLY A 144 1.05 9.65 -5.22
C GLY A 144 -0.13 8.69 -5.32
N THR A 145 -1.29 9.16 -4.90
CA THR A 145 -2.49 8.34 -4.79
C THR A 145 -3.75 9.20 -4.95
N PHE A 146 -4.85 8.56 -5.26
CA PHE A 146 -6.16 9.22 -5.29
C PHE A 146 -7.25 8.33 -4.68
N SER A 147 -8.32 8.92 -4.23
CA SER A 147 -9.49 8.28 -3.63
C SER A 147 -10.76 9.08 -3.96
N PRO A 148 -11.88 8.37 -4.32
CA PRO A 148 -11.99 6.92 -4.50
C PRO A 148 -11.39 6.46 -5.83
N SER A 149 -11.11 5.16 -5.98
CA SER A 149 -10.76 4.59 -7.28
C SER A 149 -12.05 4.38 -8.11
N PRO A 150 -12.18 4.95 -9.31
CA PRO A 150 -13.36 4.76 -10.15
C PRO A 150 -13.50 3.34 -10.69
N PHE A 151 -12.45 2.53 -10.58
CA PHE A 151 -12.44 1.12 -10.99
C PHE A 151 -12.91 0.18 -9.88
N TYR A 152 -13.02 0.68 -8.65
CA TYR A 152 -13.56 -0.06 -7.52
C TYR A 152 -15.06 0.18 -7.45
N THR A 153 -15.80 -0.55 -8.30
CA THR A 153 -17.26 -0.44 -8.43
C THR A 153 -17.97 -1.08 -7.24
N GLU A 154 -19.28 -0.81 -7.12
CA GLU A 154 -20.13 -1.45 -6.11
C GLU A 154 -20.11 -2.98 -6.22
N GLU A 155 -20.12 -3.53 -7.45
CA GLU A 155 -20.02 -4.97 -7.69
C GLU A 155 -18.70 -5.55 -7.16
N VAL A 156 -17.59 -4.84 -7.38
CA VAL A 156 -16.27 -5.22 -6.84
C VAL A 156 -16.29 -5.18 -5.31
N ASP A 157 -16.87 -4.14 -4.72
CA ASP A 157 -16.96 -3.98 -3.27
C ASP A 157 -17.80 -5.10 -2.63
N GLU A 158 -18.95 -5.41 -3.19
CA GLU A 158 -19.82 -6.51 -2.73
C GLU A 158 -19.10 -7.87 -2.81
N PHE A 159 -18.40 -8.14 -3.91
CA PHE A 159 -17.59 -9.34 -4.03
C PHE A 159 -16.51 -9.41 -2.95
N CYS A 160 -15.77 -8.32 -2.74
CA CYS A 160 -14.71 -8.25 -1.74
C CYS A 160 -15.25 -8.39 -0.31
N LYS A 161 -16.39 -7.77 0.02
CA LYS A 161 -17.06 -7.94 1.31
C LYS A 161 -17.42 -9.40 1.57
N LYS A 162 -17.96 -10.08 0.56
CA LYS A 162 -18.42 -11.47 0.68
C LYS A 162 -17.29 -12.48 0.74
N HIS A 163 -16.20 -12.28 -0.02
CA HIS A 163 -15.19 -13.32 -0.24
C HIS A 163 -13.80 -12.99 0.28
N ILE A 164 -13.52 -11.75 0.64
CA ILE A 164 -12.18 -11.31 1.03
C ILE A 164 -12.15 -10.72 2.44
N TYR A 165 -12.89 -9.65 2.70
CA TYR A 165 -12.68 -8.84 3.90
C TYR A 165 -13.05 -9.57 5.19
N GLN A 166 -14.31 -9.94 5.36
CA GLN A 166 -14.75 -10.66 6.56
C GLN A 166 -14.09 -12.04 6.63
N ALA A 167 -13.93 -12.72 5.49
CA ALA A 167 -13.25 -14.01 5.43
C ALA A 167 -11.81 -13.96 5.98
N THR A 168 -11.09 -12.85 5.74
CA THR A 168 -9.73 -12.65 6.29
C THR A 168 -9.77 -12.52 7.82
N VAL A 169 -10.70 -11.73 8.37
CA VAL A 169 -10.85 -11.54 9.81
C VAL A 169 -11.24 -12.85 10.50
N ASP A 170 -12.20 -13.58 9.93
CA ASP A 170 -12.65 -14.87 10.43
C ASP A 170 -11.53 -15.92 10.39
N ALA A 171 -10.76 -15.96 9.31
CA ALA A 171 -9.61 -16.83 9.16
C ALA A 171 -8.55 -16.56 10.24
N MET A 172 -8.20 -15.29 10.47
CA MET A 172 -7.26 -14.91 11.52
C MET A 172 -7.75 -15.29 12.93
N ALA A 173 -9.03 -15.11 13.20
CA ALA A 173 -9.64 -15.53 14.46
C ALA A 173 -9.61 -17.05 14.63
N ALA A 174 -9.94 -17.82 13.58
CA ALA A 174 -9.91 -19.28 13.56
C ALA A 174 -8.49 -19.84 13.78
N GLU A 175 -7.45 -19.13 13.34
CA GLU A 175 -6.03 -19.46 13.62
C GLU A 175 -5.59 -19.06 15.06
N GLY A 176 -6.50 -18.58 15.91
CA GLY A 176 -6.16 -18.10 17.25
C GLY A 176 -5.36 -16.79 17.26
N ARG A 177 -5.47 -16.00 16.20
CA ARG A 177 -4.73 -14.75 15.96
C ARG A 177 -5.69 -13.59 15.66
N PRO A 178 -6.69 -13.30 16.52
CA PRO A 178 -7.64 -12.22 16.25
C PRO A 178 -6.88 -10.92 16.00
N PHE A 179 -7.25 -10.24 14.91
CA PHE A 179 -6.58 -9.04 14.46
C PHE A 179 -7.34 -7.79 14.94
N VAL A 180 -6.67 -6.90 15.65
CA VAL A 180 -7.20 -5.57 16.02
C VAL A 180 -6.30 -4.51 15.40
N GLY A 181 -6.88 -3.51 14.74
CA GLY A 181 -6.11 -2.43 14.10
C GLY A 181 -6.51 -2.22 12.65
N ILE A 182 -5.53 -1.85 11.82
CA ILE A 182 -5.72 -1.63 10.39
C ILE A 182 -5.24 -2.84 9.60
N ILE A 183 -6.11 -3.38 8.76
CA ILE A 183 -5.69 -4.24 7.64
C ILE A 183 -5.77 -3.42 6.36
N PHE A 184 -4.64 -3.35 5.66
CA PHE A 184 -4.55 -2.85 4.31
C PHE A 184 -4.65 -4.03 3.36
N PHE A 185 -5.62 -4.00 2.47
CA PHE A 185 -5.79 -4.95 1.38
C PHE A 185 -5.24 -4.33 0.10
N GLY A 186 -4.14 -4.87 -0.42
CA GLY A 186 -3.72 -4.66 -1.80
C GLY A 186 -4.49 -5.63 -2.69
N LEU A 187 -5.30 -5.12 -3.58
CA LEU A 187 -6.15 -5.92 -4.48
C LEU A 187 -5.67 -5.78 -5.92
N MET A 188 -5.75 -6.86 -6.68
CA MET A 188 -5.65 -6.86 -8.14
C MET A 188 -7.04 -7.13 -8.71
N LEU A 189 -7.58 -6.16 -9.44
CA LEU A 189 -8.83 -6.33 -10.20
C LEU A 189 -8.50 -7.04 -11.51
N THR A 190 -8.59 -8.36 -11.51
CA THR A 190 -8.28 -9.20 -12.67
C THR A 190 -9.53 -9.46 -13.52
N ALA A 191 -9.35 -10.02 -14.72
CA ALA A 191 -10.47 -10.44 -15.58
C ALA A 191 -11.36 -11.52 -14.92
N ASP A 192 -10.80 -12.30 -13.98
CA ASP A 192 -11.52 -13.34 -13.24
C ASP A 192 -12.10 -12.83 -11.91
N GLY A 193 -12.07 -11.52 -11.67
CA GLY A 193 -12.53 -10.87 -10.44
C GLY A 193 -11.39 -10.41 -9.53
N PRO A 194 -11.75 -9.77 -8.40
CA PRO A 194 -10.77 -9.26 -7.42
C PRO A 194 -10.00 -10.38 -6.74
N LYS A 195 -8.68 -10.21 -6.61
CA LYS A 195 -7.78 -11.11 -5.88
C LYS A 195 -6.89 -10.32 -4.93
N VAL A 196 -6.58 -10.89 -3.78
CA VAL A 196 -5.64 -10.28 -2.84
C VAL A 196 -4.21 -10.41 -3.38
N LEU A 197 -3.54 -9.27 -3.52
CA LEU A 197 -2.14 -9.16 -3.91
C LEU A 197 -1.23 -9.26 -2.68
N GLU A 198 -1.59 -8.53 -1.63
CA GLU A 198 -0.87 -8.48 -0.35
C GLU A 198 -1.73 -7.93 0.79
N TYR A 199 -1.31 -8.20 2.02
CA TYR A 199 -1.79 -7.55 3.22
C TYR A 199 -0.71 -6.69 3.84
N ASN A 200 -1.11 -5.56 4.46
CA ASN A 200 -0.27 -4.85 5.41
C ASN A 200 -1.05 -4.61 6.71
N ALA A 201 -0.36 -4.64 7.84
CA ALA A 201 -0.95 -4.52 9.19
C ALA A 201 -0.87 -3.08 9.73
N ARG A 202 -1.09 -2.09 8.87
CA ARG A 202 -0.93 -0.66 9.11
C ARG A 202 -1.68 0.16 8.07
N PHE A 203 -1.76 1.48 8.34
CA PHE A 203 -2.17 2.41 7.28
C PHE A 203 -1.22 2.38 6.08
N GLY A 204 -1.76 2.65 4.90
CA GLY A 204 -0.97 2.89 3.69
C GLY A 204 -0.35 4.29 3.69
N ASP A 205 0.77 4.44 3.05
CA ASP A 205 1.44 5.71 2.79
C ASP A 205 1.92 5.71 1.32
N PRO A 206 1.21 6.43 0.40
CA PRO A 206 0.41 7.63 0.67
C PRO A 206 -1.13 7.45 0.71
N GLU A 207 -1.69 6.26 0.87
CA GLU A 207 -3.15 6.07 0.82
C GLU A 207 -3.88 6.77 1.97
N ALA A 208 -3.31 6.77 3.19
CA ALA A 208 -3.90 7.47 4.34
C ALA A 208 -4.11 8.96 4.05
N GLN A 209 -3.23 9.58 3.29
CA GLN A 209 -3.25 11.00 2.95
C GLN A 209 -4.43 11.39 2.03
N VAL A 210 -5.13 10.44 1.41
CA VAL A 210 -6.33 10.72 0.61
C VAL A 210 -7.59 10.12 1.20
N VAL A 211 -7.47 9.09 2.03
CA VAL A 211 -8.63 8.40 2.64
C VAL A 211 -9.08 9.12 3.91
N LEU A 212 -8.14 9.38 4.84
CA LEU A 212 -8.46 9.99 6.13
C LEU A 212 -9.02 11.41 6.05
N PRO A 213 -8.52 12.32 5.17
CA PRO A 213 -9.11 13.65 5.03
C PRO A 213 -10.57 13.67 4.55
N ARG A 214 -11.07 12.54 4.02
CA ARG A 214 -12.46 12.37 3.56
C ARG A 214 -13.35 11.71 4.61
N MET A 215 -12.77 11.13 5.67
CA MET A 215 -13.53 10.47 6.74
C MET A 215 -14.22 11.51 7.62
N LYS A 216 -15.53 11.30 7.91
CA LYS A 216 -16.32 12.18 8.76
C LYS A 216 -16.26 11.82 10.23
N ASN A 217 -16.04 10.54 10.54
CA ASN A 217 -15.94 10.06 11.91
C ASN A 217 -14.67 10.60 12.59
N ASP A 218 -14.75 10.83 13.90
CA ASP A 218 -13.55 11.03 14.70
C ASP A 218 -12.73 9.74 14.73
N ILE A 219 -11.49 9.80 14.29
CA ILE A 219 -10.61 8.61 14.18
C ILE A 219 -10.36 7.97 15.55
N ILE A 220 -10.34 8.75 16.63
CA ILE A 220 -10.13 8.25 17.99
C ILE A 220 -11.32 7.41 18.41
N GLU A 221 -12.56 7.85 18.15
CA GLU A 221 -13.77 7.07 18.45
C GLU A 221 -13.77 5.73 17.70
N VAL A 222 -13.35 5.71 16.43
CA VAL A 222 -13.25 4.47 15.65
C VAL A 222 -12.17 3.55 16.22
N MET A 223 -11.00 4.09 16.57
CA MET A 223 -9.91 3.32 17.18
C MET A 223 -10.33 2.75 18.55
N GLU A 224 -11.05 3.52 19.37
CA GLU A 224 -11.61 3.04 20.64
C GLU A 224 -12.63 1.95 20.43
N ALA A 225 -13.52 2.06 19.45
CA ALA A 225 -14.45 1.00 19.07
C ALA A 225 -13.73 -0.30 18.69
N CYS A 226 -12.63 -0.22 17.94
CA CYS A 226 -11.79 -1.37 17.61
C CYS A 226 -11.22 -2.03 18.89
N VAL A 227 -10.65 -1.22 19.79
CA VAL A 227 -10.01 -1.73 21.01
C VAL A 227 -11.02 -2.30 21.99
N ASN A 228 -12.23 -1.77 22.01
CA ASN A 228 -13.32 -2.21 22.88
C ASN A 228 -14.14 -3.38 22.30
N GLY A 229 -13.94 -3.75 21.02
CA GLY A 229 -14.69 -4.80 20.34
C GLY A 229 -16.15 -4.42 20.07
N THR A 230 -16.40 -3.14 19.79
CA THR A 230 -17.71 -2.53 19.52
C THR A 230 -17.82 -1.90 18.15
N LEU A 231 -16.95 -2.28 17.22
CA LEU A 231 -16.90 -1.72 15.86
C LEU A 231 -18.19 -2.04 15.07
N ASP A 232 -18.91 -3.07 15.44
CA ASP A 232 -20.22 -3.43 14.89
C ASP A 232 -21.31 -2.37 15.14
N GLN A 233 -21.14 -1.53 16.17
CA GLN A 233 -22.07 -0.46 16.54
C GLN A 233 -21.77 0.88 15.86
N LEU A 234 -20.75 0.93 14.99
CA LEU A 234 -20.29 2.14 14.34
C LEU A 234 -20.27 1.95 12.83
N ASP A 235 -20.84 2.92 12.10
CA ASP A 235 -20.71 3.01 10.66
C ASP A 235 -19.66 4.05 10.28
N LEU A 236 -18.80 3.71 9.31
CA LEU A 236 -17.85 4.65 8.74
C LEU A 236 -18.54 5.51 7.69
N GLU A 237 -18.40 6.82 7.82
CA GLU A 237 -18.91 7.79 6.87
C GLU A 237 -17.78 8.54 6.20
N PHE A 238 -17.93 8.78 4.90
CA PHE A 238 -17.00 9.57 4.11
C PHE A 238 -17.73 10.72 3.42
N GLU A 239 -16.98 11.79 3.14
CA GLU A 239 -17.48 12.89 2.32
C GLU A 239 -17.70 12.42 0.88
N ASP A 240 -18.76 12.93 0.24
CA ASP A 240 -19.04 12.71 -1.18
C ASP A 240 -18.19 13.69 -2.02
N ASN A 241 -16.88 13.45 -2.02
CA ASN A 241 -15.87 14.21 -2.75
C ASN A 241 -14.71 13.27 -3.13
N ALA A 242 -13.68 13.82 -3.70
CA ALA A 242 -12.46 13.12 -4.03
C ALA A 242 -11.24 13.79 -3.41
N ALA A 243 -10.14 13.05 -3.28
CA ALA A 243 -8.85 13.56 -2.87
C ALA A 243 -7.73 12.98 -3.72
N VAL A 244 -6.71 13.79 -3.99
CA VAL A 244 -5.48 13.39 -4.68
C VAL A 244 -4.29 13.85 -3.87
N CYS A 245 -3.31 12.97 -3.69
CA CYS A 245 -2.02 13.26 -3.06
C CYS A 245 -0.90 13.10 -4.09
N VAL A 246 -0.09 14.13 -4.24
CA VAL A 246 1.14 14.12 -5.04
C VAL A 246 2.33 14.12 -4.08
N VAL A 247 3.23 13.14 -4.20
CA VAL A 247 4.42 13.07 -3.36
C VAL A 247 5.52 13.94 -3.95
N LEU A 248 6.02 14.88 -3.14
CA LEU A 248 7.25 15.61 -3.43
C LEU A 248 8.41 14.81 -2.85
N ALA A 249 9.33 14.41 -3.71
CA ALA A 249 10.50 13.61 -3.37
C ALA A 249 11.79 14.40 -3.59
N SER A 250 12.87 13.94 -3.00
CA SER A 250 14.23 14.39 -3.33
C SER A 250 14.67 13.75 -4.66
N GLU A 251 15.24 14.53 -5.55
CA GLU A 251 15.80 14.01 -6.82
C GLU A 251 16.79 12.88 -6.55
N GLY A 252 16.70 11.81 -7.35
CA GLY A 252 17.48 10.58 -7.17
C GLY A 252 16.84 9.50 -6.30
N TYR A 253 15.70 9.79 -5.62
CA TYR A 253 14.90 8.76 -4.94
C TYR A 253 14.39 7.70 -5.94
N PRO A 254 14.39 6.38 -5.63
CA PRO A 254 14.66 5.75 -4.34
C PRO A 254 16.13 5.31 -4.10
N VAL A 255 17.08 5.69 -4.94
CA VAL A 255 18.46 5.19 -4.89
C VAL A 255 19.35 6.05 -3.98
N LYS A 256 19.70 7.25 -4.46
CA LYS A 256 20.57 8.17 -3.74
C LYS A 256 20.07 9.60 -3.91
N TYR A 257 19.98 10.32 -2.81
CA TYR A 257 19.47 11.68 -2.78
C TYR A 257 20.15 12.50 -1.69
N GLU A 258 20.19 13.81 -1.88
CA GLU A 258 20.72 14.78 -0.92
C GLU A 258 19.67 15.08 0.15
N LYS A 259 20.15 15.34 1.39
CA LYS A 259 19.34 15.74 2.54
C LYS A 259 19.81 17.09 3.07
N GLY A 260 18.99 17.73 3.92
CA GLY A 260 19.33 19.01 4.52
C GLY A 260 19.04 20.22 3.64
N ILE A 261 18.30 20.03 2.54
CA ILE A 261 17.91 21.12 1.64
C ILE A 261 16.81 21.95 2.32
N PRO A 262 16.99 23.29 2.45
CA PRO A 262 15.98 24.20 2.99
C PRO A 262 14.68 24.19 2.17
N MET A 263 13.56 24.29 2.89
CA MET A 263 12.22 24.24 2.30
C MET A 263 11.43 25.49 2.67
N TYR A 264 10.58 25.96 1.75
CA TYR A 264 9.82 27.19 1.86
C TYR A 264 8.39 27.00 1.34
N GLY A 265 7.48 27.93 1.75
CA GLY A 265 6.13 28.02 1.21
C GLY A 265 5.05 27.31 2.03
N PHE A 266 5.37 26.80 3.21
CA PHE A 266 4.40 26.12 4.08
C PHE A 266 3.25 27.06 4.53
N GLU A 267 3.53 28.34 4.65
CA GLU A 267 2.55 29.38 4.98
C GLU A 267 1.39 29.48 3.99
N ASN A 268 1.58 29.04 2.74
CA ASN A 268 0.56 29.03 1.71
C ASN A 268 -0.59 28.04 1.99
N PHE A 269 -0.37 27.07 2.87
CA PHE A 269 -1.40 26.12 3.30
C PHE A 269 -2.25 26.63 4.47
N LYS A 270 -1.82 27.74 5.12
CA LYS A 270 -2.55 28.29 6.24
C LYS A 270 -3.94 28.76 5.79
N ASP A 271 -4.95 28.34 6.55
CA ASP A 271 -6.37 28.68 6.33
C ASP A 271 -6.91 28.23 4.94
N LYS A 272 -6.26 27.24 4.29
CA LYS A 272 -6.70 26.64 3.04
C LYS A 272 -7.47 25.35 3.31
N GLU A 273 -8.79 25.47 3.41
CA GLU A 273 -9.66 24.31 3.59
C GLU A 273 -9.55 23.34 2.40
N GLY A 274 -9.46 22.04 2.70
CA GLY A 274 -9.34 20.98 1.68
C GLY A 274 -7.94 20.80 1.12
N TYR A 275 -6.93 21.53 1.60
CA TYR A 275 -5.52 21.38 1.21
C TYR A 275 -4.68 20.97 2.40
N TYR A 276 -3.81 19.99 2.22
CA TYR A 276 -2.99 19.42 3.27
C TYR A 276 -1.55 19.25 2.81
N CYS A 277 -0.61 19.59 3.67
CA CYS A 277 0.82 19.32 3.48
C CYS A 277 1.29 18.33 4.54
N PHE A 278 1.35 17.04 4.18
CA PHE A 278 1.77 15.98 5.07
C PHE A 278 3.28 15.84 5.06
N HIS A 279 3.92 16.00 6.21
CA HIS A 279 5.34 15.79 6.37
C HIS A 279 5.68 14.31 6.40
N ALA A 280 6.70 13.91 5.61
CA ALA A 280 7.28 12.58 5.59
C ALA A 280 8.79 12.68 5.91
N GLY A 281 9.65 12.77 4.91
CA GLY A 281 11.08 12.92 5.08
C GLY A 281 11.52 14.36 5.32
N THR A 282 11.10 14.97 6.40
CA THR A 282 11.51 16.33 6.81
C THR A 282 12.06 16.33 8.22
N LYS A 283 12.83 17.35 8.58
CA LYS A 283 13.24 17.65 9.94
C LYS A 283 13.34 19.16 10.15
N PHE A 284 13.27 19.57 11.41
CA PHE A 284 13.58 20.94 11.80
C PHE A 284 15.06 21.05 12.13
N GLN A 285 15.77 21.97 11.51
CA GLN A 285 17.20 22.19 11.70
C GLN A 285 17.52 23.67 11.59
N ASP A 286 18.24 24.21 12.59
CA ASP A 286 18.71 25.61 12.64
C ASP A 286 17.59 26.65 12.39
N GLY A 287 16.41 26.41 12.96
CA GLY A 287 15.25 27.30 12.83
C GLY A 287 14.46 27.13 11.52
N GLN A 288 14.78 26.15 10.70
CA GLN A 288 14.17 25.92 9.38
C GLN A 288 13.79 24.47 9.16
N ILE A 289 12.75 24.24 8.36
CA ILE A 289 12.40 22.89 7.87
C ILE A 289 13.31 22.55 6.69
N VAL A 290 13.91 21.36 6.74
CA VAL A 290 14.79 20.85 5.68
C VAL A 290 14.41 19.44 5.28
N THR A 291 14.81 19.00 4.08
CA THR A 291 14.62 17.63 3.62
C THR A 291 15.45 16.65 4.46
N ASN A 292 14.88 15.46 4.76
CA ASN A 292 15.55 14.41 5.52
C ASN A 292 15.19 13.00 5.03
N GLY A 293 14.60 12.87 3.84
CA GLY A 293 14.19 11.59 3.28
C GLY A 293 14.05 11.63 1.76
N GLY A 294 13.78 10.49 1.17
CA GLY A 294 13.51 10.35 -0.26
C GLY A 294 12.14 10.90 -0.62
N ARG A 295 11.07 10.38 0.00
CA ARG A 295 9.75 11.03 -0.02
C ARG A 295 9.75 12.10 1.07
N VAL A 296 9.49 13.32 0.70
CA VAL A 296 9.66 14.50 1.57
C VAL A 296 8.34 15.00 2.10
N LEU A 297 7.37 15.23 1.20
CA LEU A 297 6.02 15.69 1.53
C LEU A 297 4.98 14.94 0.71
N GLY A 298 3.76 14.80 1.26
CA GLY A 298 2.56 14.47 0.51
C GLY A 298 1.68 15.72 0.40
N ILE A 299 1.49 16.23 -0.80
CA ILE A 299 0.60 17.37 -1.06
C ILE A 299 -0.75 16.83 -1.47
N THR A 300 -1.73 16.99 -0.58
CA THR A 300 -3.09 16.50 -0.78
C THR A 300 -4.06 17.65 -0.98
N ALA A 301 -4.96 17.49 -1.94
CA ALA A 301 -6.10 18.38 -2.09
C ALA A 301 -7.39 17.60 -2.35
N LYS A 302 -8.49 18.15 -1.82
CA LYS A 302 -9.85 17.68 -2.09
C LYS A 302 -10.45 18.43 -3.28
N GLY A 303 -11.45 17.81 -3.91
CA GLY A 303 -12.26 18.41 -4.95
C GLY A 303 -13.60 17.68 -5.08
N LYS A 304 -14.59 18.30 -5.68
CA LYS A 304 -15.90 17.66 -5.93
C LYS A 304 -15.79 16.42 -6.83
N THR A 305 -14.78 16.43 -7.71
CA THR A 305 -14.48 15.33 -8.62
C THR A 305 -12.99 14.98 -8.52
N LEU A 306 -12.62 13.78 -8.97
CA LEU A 306 -11.21 13.36 -9.04
C LEU A 306 -10.38 14.31 -9.94
N LYS A 307 -10.94 14.80 -11.05
CA LYS A 307 -10.26 15.76 -11.94
C LYS A 307 -9.97 17.09 -11.24
N GLU A 308 -10.93 17.59 -10.49
CA GLU A 308 -10.77 18.81 -9.70
C GLU A 308 -9.76 18.60 -8.57
N ALA A 309 -9.87 17.52 -7.80
CA ALA A 309 -8.91 17.17 -6.75
C ALA A 309 -7.48 17.05 -7.29
N ARG A 310 -7.30 16.40 -8.45
CA ARG A 310 -6.00 16.28 -9.14
C ARG A 310 -5.43 17.65 -9.50
N LYS A 311 -6.25 18.49 -10.14
CA LYS A 311 -5.82 19.85 -10.50
C LYS A 311 -5.41 20.63 -9.25
N ASN A 312 -6.22 20.61 -8.22
CA ASN A 312 -5.96 21.32 -6.96
C ASN A 312 -4.67 20.83 -6.28
N ALA A 313 -4.42 19.51 -6.28
CA ALA A 313 -3.21 18.95 -5.69
C ALA A 313 -1.96 19.40 -6.45
N TYR A 314 -1.97 19.35 -7.79
CA TYR A 314 -0.84 19.82 -8.60
C TYR A 314 -0.62 21.32 -8.46
N ASP A 315 -1.67 22.15 -8.46
CA ASP A 315 -1.55 23.59 -8.22
C ASP A 315 -0.87 23.85 -6.85
N ALA A 316 -1.22 23.08 -5.82
CA ALA A 316 -0.64 23.22 -4.49
C ALA A 316 0.82 22.72 -4.38
N THR A 317 1.29 21.85 -5.27
CA THR A 317 2.72 21.45 -5.31
C THR A 317 3.64 22.63 -5.62
N GLU A 318 3.13 23.65 -6.33
CA GLU A 318 3.89 24.85 -6.68
C GLU A 318 4.07 25.79 -5.48
N TRP A 319 3.29 25.63 -4.41
CA TRP A 319 3.43 26.43 -3.20
C TRP A 319 4.67 26.09 -2.41
N ILE A 320 5.19 24.85 -2.53
CA ILE A 320 6.39 24.38 -1.83
C ILE A 320 7.62 24.45 -2.73
N GLN A 321 8.70 25.00 -2.19
CA GLN A 321 9.97 25.14 -2.91
C GLN A 321 11.13 24.53 -2.13
N PHE A 322 11.92 23.70 -2.79
CA PHE A 322 13.25 23.24 -2.38
C PHE A 322 14.05 22.82 -3.60
N ALA A 323 15.39 22.94 -3.54
CA ALA A 323 16.24 22.94 -4.72
C ALA A 323 16.21 21.64 -5.55
N ASN A 324 16.08 20.47 -4.89
CA ASN A 324 16.05 19.17 -5.54
C ASN A 324 14.65 18.54 -5.55
N LYS A 325 13.62 19.36 -5.65
CA LYS A 325 12.22 18.91 -5.71
C LYS A 325 11.97 18.07 -6.95
N TYR A 326 11.49 16.86 -6.74
CA TYR A 326 11.05 15.93 -7.77
C TYR A 326 9.63 15.43 -7.48
N MET A 327 8.82 15.26 -8.49
CA MET A 327 7.51 14.62 -8.41
C MET A 327 7.15 13.98 -9.76
N ARG A 328 6.20 13.06 -9.75
CA ARG A 328 5.54 12.60 -10.98
C ARG A 328 4.49 13.61 -11.43
N HIS A 329 4.31 13.72 -12.75
CA HIS A 329 3.36 14.65 -13.38
C HIS A 329 2.09 13.94 -13.87
N ASP A 330 2.04 12.62 -13.74
CA ASP A 330 0.97 11.76 -14.25
C ASP A 330 0.14 11.06 -13.15
N ILE A 331 0.25 11.52 -11.89
CA ILE A 331 -0.56 10.98 -10.79
C ILE A 331 -2.04 11.17 -11.11
N GLY A 332 -2.78 10.07 -11.03
CA GLY A 332 -4.22 10.05 -11.35
C GLY A 332 -4.54 10.13 -12.85
N LYS A 333 -3.58 9.90 -13.76
CA LYS A 333 -3.85 9.88 -15.20
C LYS A 333 -4.95 8.86 -15.56
N ALA A 334 -5.00 7.72 -14.86
CA ALA A 334 -6.02 6.71 -15.05
C ALA A 334 -7.47 7.23 -14.81
N ILE A 335 -7.65 8.37 -14.12
CA ILE A 335 -8.95 9.03 -13.94
C ILE A 335 -9.55 9.46 -15.30
N ASP A 336 -8.71 9.71 -16.29
CA ASP A 336 -9.15 10.13 -17.62
C ASP A 336 -9.68 8.95 -18.47
N GLU A 337 -9.43 7.71 -18.00
CA GLU A 337 -9.86 6.46 -18.64
C GLU A 337 -11.19 5.92 -18.11
N ALA A 338 -11.71 6.52 -17.02
CA ALA A 338 -12.89 6.05 -16.27
C ALA A 338 -14.20 6.73 -16.71
#